data_8f7d19c4aa28857551bc4b5680567a88
#
_entry.id   8f7d19c4aa28857551bc4b5680567a88
#
_cell.length_a   1.000
_cell.length_b   1.000
_cell.length_c   1.000
_cell.angle_alpha   90.00
_cell.angle_beta   90.00
_cell.angle_gamma   90.00
#
_symmetry.space_group_name_H-M   'P 1'
#
loop_
_entity.id
_entity.type
_entity.pdbx_description
1 polymer ?
#
loop_
_entity_poly.entity_id
_entity_poly.type
_entity_poly.pdbx_seq_one_letter_code
_entity_poly.pdbx_strand_id
1 'polypeptide(L)'
;ENQIAKKEVETTAKPVETTVKNNEKNNNKKKRNKAIVPMPKKSGKLYTEKNIGSFKEVINRFYTVTNATTIKESDMPIKQALNKEFKITGNNKKPQILIYHTHSMEDFSNTTKDEDTTIIGVGNRLAQILREQFGYNVIHDRTKYDIVNGKLDRHEAYTQSKAGVKKQLKKYPSISLILDIHRDGVNDGTRLVTEINGKKTAQIMFFNGMSRFKLSGDIDYLKNPYRFENLALGLQMKVNAECYYPGFTRRNYVNAYEYNLSLGKQCMLIEVGAQTNTYQEAKNAAEPLAVLIKKVLGE
;
A
#
# COMPACT_ATOMS: atom_id res chain seq x y z
N GLU A 1 -24.82 31.97 -10.09
CA GLU A 1 -25.84 31.41 -9.17
C GLU A 1 -26.14 29.99 -9.55
N ASN A 2 -25.47 29.03 -8.94
CA ASN A 2 -25.85 27.62 -8.98
C ASN A 2 -25.64 27.04 -7.61
N GLN A 3 -26.72 26.91 -6.85
CA GLN A 3 -26.80 26.16 -5.62
C GLN A 3 -26.79 24.68 -5.95
N ILE A 4 -25.69 23.97 -5.58
CA ILE A 4 -25.66 22.53 -5.61
C ILE A 4 -26.17 22.05 -4.25
N ALA A 5 -27.36 21.51 -4.24
CA ALA A 5 -27.99 20.89 -3.07
C ALA A 5 -27.20 19.61 -2.65
N LYS A 6 -26.80 19.59 -1.39
CA LYS A 6 -26.29 18.37 -0.74
C LYS A 6 -27.40 17.33 -0.64
N LYS A 7 -27.32 16.28 -1.44
CA LYS A 7 -28.10 15.07 -1.24
C LYS A 7 -27.22 14.04 -0.53
N GLU A 8 -27.51 13.73 0.71
CA GLU A 8 -26.97 12.58 1.42
C GLU A 8 -27.45 11.31 0.70
N VAL A 9 -26.54 10.52 0.18
CA VAL A 9 -26.84 9.23 -0.44
C VAL A 9 -26.60 8.17 0.63
N GLU A 10 -27.68 7.58 1.14
CA GLU A 10 -27.60 6.35 1.94
C GLU A 10 -27.07 5.20 1.08
N THR A 11 -25.87 4.75 1.41
CA THR A 11 -25.25 3.58 0.77
C THR A 11 -25.81 2.30 1.39
N THR A 12 -26.60 1.53 0.65
CA THR A 12 -27.17 0.24 1.05
C THR A 12 -26.26 -0.96 0.78
N ALA A 13 -24.95 -0.78 0.75
CA ALA A 13 -24.02 -1.90 0.67
C ALA A 13 -23.70 -2.43 2.07
N LYS A 14 -24.21 -3.62 2.40
CA LYS A 14 -23.84 -4.33 3.62
C LYS A 14 -22.42 -4.87 3.50
N PRO A 15 -21.55 -4.65 4.52
CA PRO A 15 -20.23 -5.27 4.54
C PRO A 15 -20.37 -6.78 4.70
N VAL A 16 -19.69 -7.55 3.87
CA VAL A 16 -19.56 -9.00 4.08
C VAL A 16 -18.50 -9.21 5.17
N GLU A 17 -18.94 -9.44 6.40
CA GLU A 17 -18.07 -9.87 7.49
C GLU A 17 -17.76 -11.35 7.32
N THR A 18 -16.55 -11.69 6.93
CA THR A 18 -16.05 -13.06 7.08
C THR A 18 -15.50 -13.23 8.49
N THR A 19 -16.40 -13.47 9.45
CA THR A 19 -16.02 -13.94 10.79
C THR A 19 -15.67 -15.41 10.72
N VAL A 20 -14.39 -15.74 10.81
CA VAL A 20 -13.95 -17.12 11.05
C VAL A 20 -14.31 -17.47 12.49
N LYS A 21 -15.28 -18.38 12.68
CA LYS A 21 -15.57 -18.97 13.98
C LYS A 21 -14.38 -19.80 14.45
N ASN A 22 -13.73 -19.34 15.51
CA ASN A 22 -12.73 -20.13 16.23
C ASN A 22 -13.43 -21.30 16.93
N ASN A 23 -13.24 -22.50 16.44
CA ASN A 23 -13.49 -23.71 17.22
C ASN A 23 -12.25 -24.00 18.09
N GLU A 24 -12.30 -23.58 19.34
CA GLU A 24 -11.32 -24.01 20.35
C GLU A 24 -11.50 -25.48 20.65
N LYS A 25 -10.52 -26.30 20.28
CA LYS A 25 -10.18 -27.53 21.00
C LYS A 25 -8.70 -27.48 21.36
N ASN A 26 -8.47 -27.30 22.66
CA ASN A 26 -7.18 -27.42 23.32
C ASN A 26 -6.43 -28.69 22.88
N ASN A 27 -5.23 -28.50 22.31
CA ASN A 27 -4.14 -29.48 22.42
C ASN A 27 -2.81 -28.72 22.39
N ASN A 28 -2.22 -28.56 23.58
CA ASN A 28 -0.90 -28.02 23.82
C ASN A 28 0.18 -28.92 23.15
N LYS A 29 0.59 -28.55 21.93
CA LYS A 29 1.93 -28.83 21.39
C LYS A 29 2.35 -27.55 20.66
N LYS A 30 3.38 -26.84 21.17
CA LYS A 30 4.08 -25.80 20.46
C LYS A 30 4.61 -26.36 19.11
N LYS A 31 3.76 -26.40 18.08
CA LYS A 31 4.22 -26.52 16.69
C LYS A 31 4.96 -25.21 16.40
N ARG A 32 6.29 -25.30 16.23
CA ARG A 32 7.05 -24.25 15.55
C ARG A 32 6.38 -24.07 14.18
N ASN A 33 5.55 -23.03 14.03
CA ASN A 33 4.96 -22.70 12.74
C ASN A 33 6.12 -22.50 11.76
N LYS A 34 6.18 -23.32 10.72
CA LYS A 34 7.16 -23.16 9.63
C LYS A 34 6.90 -21.78 9.03
N ALA A 35 7.94 -20.94 8.93
CA ALA A 35 7.79 -19.62 8.35
C ALA A 35 7.16 -19.73 6.94
N ILE A 36 6.13 -18.90 6.69
CA ILE A 36 5.43 -18.89 5.39
C ILE A 36 6.35 -18.31 4.31
N VAL A 37 7.15 -17.31 4.70
CA VAL A 37 8.11 -16.62 3.83
C VAL A 37 9.47 -16.57 4.51
N PRO A 38 10.57 -16.88 3.81
CA PRO A 38 11.91 -16.79 4.37
C PRO A 38 12.27 -15.32 4.66
N MET A 39 12.92 -15.08 5.81
CA MET A 39 13.49 -13.77 6.10
C MET A 39 14.79 -13.58 5.29
N PRO A 40 14.93 -12.47 4.54
CA PRO A 40 16.08 -12.26 3.67
C PRO A 40 17.32 -11.88 4.47
N LYS A 41 18.47 -12.25 3.92
CA LYS A 41 19.76 -11.63 4.27
C LYS A 41 19.91 -10.32 3.49
N LYS A 42 20.75 -9.42 3.98
CA LYS A 42 21.15 -8.22 3.22
C LYS A 42 21.92 -8.68 1.98
N SER A 43 21.44 -8.33 0.81
CA SER A 43 22.04 -8.69 -0.49
C SER A 43 22.38 -7.49 -1.36
N GLY A 44 21.84 -6.31 -1.01
CA GLY A 44 22.03 -5.06 -1.70
C GLY A 44 22.65 -3.97 -0.83
N LYS A 45 22.54 -2.72 -1.29
CA LYS A 45 23.12 -1.57 -0.62
C LYS A 45 22.30 -1.12 0.59
N LEU A 46 22.96 -1.07 1.76
CA LEU A 46 22.39 -0.46 2.96
C LEU A 46 22.57 1.06 2.89
N TYR A 47 21.46 1.80 2.86
CA TYR A 47 21.47 3.26 2.93
C TYR A 47 21.31 3.72 4.38
N THR A 48 22.15 4.68 4.76
CA THR A 48 22.20 5.35 6.07
C THR A 48 22.34 6.85 5.85
N GLU A 49 22.20 7.66 6.88
CA GLU A 49 22.44 9.11 6.78
C GLU A 49 23.80 9.47 6.18
N LYS A 50 24.84 8.62 6.42
CA LYS A 50 26.21 8.87 5.96
C LYS A 50 26.40 8.65 4.46
N ASN A 51 25.56 7.85 3.81
CA ASN A 51 25.78 7.40 2.44
C ASN A 51 24.59 7.54 1.49
N ILE A 52 23.45 8.02 1.97
CA ILE A 52 22.26 8.17 1.13
C ILE A 52 22.39 9.34 0.13
N GLY A 53 23.16 10.36 0.51
CA GLY A 53 23.39 11.56 -0.29
C GLY A 53 22.44 12.71 0.04
N SER A 54 22.54 13.78 -0.75
CA SER A 54 21.71 14.97 -0.67
C SER A 54 20.26 14.70 -1.10
N PHE A 55 19.36 15.63 -0.80
CA PHE A 55 17.96 15.57 -1.26
C PHE A 55 17.88 15.36 -2.78
N LYS A 56 18.65 16.14 -3.56
CA LYS A 56 18.67 16.05 -5.03
C LYS A 56 19.12 14.65 -5.51
N GLU A 57 20.14 14.08 -4.89
CA GLU A 57 20.61 12.73 -5.22
C GLU A 57 19.59 11.65 -4.87
N VAL A 58 18.91 11.78 -3.74
CA VAL A 58 17.82 10.87 -3.32
C VAL A 58 16.66 10.93 -4.31
N ILE A 59 16.20 12.13 -4.68
CA ILE A 59 15.12 12.28 -5.65
C ILE A 59 15.54 11.70 -7.01
N ASN A 60 16.70 12.03 -7.50
CA ASN A 60 17.18 11.52 -8.80
C ASN A 60 17.35 10.00 -8.82
N ARG A 61 17.68 9.39 -7.70
CA ARG A 61 17.91 7.93 -7.59
C ARG A 61 16.63 7.14 -7.37
N PHE A 62 15.75 7.63 -6.49
CA PHE A 62 14.65 6.82 -5.97
C PHE A 62 13.27 7.28 -6.39
N TYR A 63 13.12 8.48 -7.00
CA TYR A 63 11.81 9.03 -7.30
C TYR A 63 11.63 9.35 -8.77
N THR A 64 10.42 9.14 -9.27
CA THR A 64 9.90 9.68 -10.52
C THR A 64 8.84 10.72 -10.15
N VAL A 65 9.15 12.00 -10.37
CA VAL A 65 8.24 13.11 -10.08
C VAL A 65 7.56 13.52 -11.39
N THR A 66 6.23 13.52 -11.41
CA THR A 66 5.48 13.91 -12.62
C THR A 66 5.60 15.41 -12.89
N ASN A 67 5.35 15.80 -14.13
CA ASN A 67 5.31 17.22 -14.50
C ASN A 67 4.15 17.99 -13.86
N ALA A 68 3.18 17.29 -13.29
CA ALA A 68 2.01 17.89 -12.66
C ALA A 68 2.30 18.44 -11.25
N THR A 69 3.39 18.01 -10.60
CA THR A 69 3.69 18.38 -9.20
C THR A 69 5.16 18.70 -8.97
N THR A 70 5.50 19.06 -7.74
CA THR A 70 6.86 19.26 -7.26
C THR A 70 7.01 18.67 -5.87
N ILE A 71 8.22 18.18 -5.56
CA ILE A 71 8.64 17.81 -4.21
C ILE A 71 9.80 18.71 -3.80
N LYS A 72 9.74 19.29 -2.61
CA LYS A 72 10.75 20.18 -2.05
C LYS A 72 11.50 19.47 -0.91
N GLU A 73 12.70 19.90 -0.61
CA GLU A 73 13.46 19.38 0.54
C GLU A 73 12.72 19.55 1.86
N SER A 74 11.95 20.65 2.01
CA SER A 74 11.10 20.89 3.16
C SER A 74 9.92 19.89 3.29
N ASP A 75 9.48 19.25 2.21
CA ASP A 75 8.47 18.21 2.26
C ASP A 75 9.02 16.88 2.80
N MET A 76 10.33 16.62 2.58
CA MET A 76 10.99 15.39 3.00
C MET A 76 12.47 15.66 3.34
N PRO A 77 12.77 16.27 4.48
CA PRO A 77 14.15 16.37 4.99
C PRO A 77 14.71 14.95 5.17
N ILE A 78 15.72 14.59 4.36
CA ILE A 78 16.15 13.18 4.17
C ILE A 78 16.54 12.50 5.47
N LYS A 79 17.34 13.17 6.31
CA LYS A 79 17.76 12.60 7.60
C LYS A 79 16.57 12.33 8.53
N GLN A 80 15.63 13.27 8.59
CA GLN A 80 14.42 13.09 9.40
C GLN A 80 13.54 11.96 8.83
N ALA A 81 13.41 11.88 7.51
CA ALA A 81 12.63 10.84 6.85
C ALA A 81 13.22 9.43 7.08
N LEU A 82 14.56 9.29 7.05
CA LEU A 82 15.21 8.01 7.34
C LEU A 82 15.05 7.55 8.79
N ASN A 83 15.04 8.50 9.73
CA ASN A 83 14.98 8.22 11.17
C ASN A 83 13.56 8.32 11.74
N LYS A 84 12.57 8.63 10.90
CA LYS A 84 11.17 8.64 11.36
C LYS A 84 10.79 7.25 11.87
N GLU A 85 10.41 7.16 13.12
CA GLU A 85 9.91 5.91 13.68
C GLU A 85 8.52 5.61 13.12
N PHE A 86 8.36 4.41 12.59
CA PHE A 86 7.08 3.81 12.22
C PHE A 86 6.87 2.54 13.02
N LYS A 87 5.68 2.40 13.60
CA LYS A 87 5.37 1.24 14.43
C LYS A 87 3.88 0.97 14.46
N ILE A 88 3.55 -0.28 14.71
CA ILE A 88 2.19 -0.68 15.04
C ILE A 88 1.95 -0.39 16.52
N THR A 89 0.88 0.35 16.81
CA THR A 89 0.48 0.66 18.18
C THR A 89 -0.53 -0.36 18.71
N GLY A 90 -0.48 -0.59 20.03
CA GLY A 90 -1.41 -1.51 20.69
C GLY A 90 -1.07 -3.00 20.50
N ASN A 91 -1.93 -3.84 21.01
CA ASN A 91 -1.80 -5.30 20.90
C ASN A 91 -2.65 -5.85 19.75
N ASN A 92 -2.34 -7.08 19.33
CA ASN A 92 -3.03 -7.75 18.21
C ASN A 92 -4.46 -8.26 18.53
N LYS A 93 -5.02 -7.94 19.69
CA LYS A 93 -6.43 -8.23 20.00
C LYS A 93 -7.38 -7.31 19.25
N LYS A 94 -6.90 -6.15 18.79
CA LYS A 94 -7.66 -5.18 18.01
C LYS A 94 -7.02 -5.01 16.63
N PRO A 95 -7.80 -4.66 15.59
CA PRO A 95 -7.27 -4.41 14.25
C PRO A 95 -6.16 -3.35 14.26
N GLN A 96 -5.04 -3.64 13.59
CA GLN A 96 -3.84 -2.82 13.56
C GLN A 96 -3.51 -2.32 12.14
N ILE A 97 -3.84 -3.13 11.14
CA ILE A 97 -3.56 -2.88 9.72
C ILE A 97 -4.87 -2.98 8.95
N LEU A 98 -5.12 -2.01 8.07
CA LEU A 98 -6.18 -2.06 7.08
C LEU A 98 -5.57 -2.19 5.69
N ILE A 99 -5.97 -3.22 4.95
CA ILE A 99 -5.73 -3.36 3.51
C ILE A 99 -7.06 -3.12 2.80
N TYR A 100 -7.04 -2.31 1.76
CA TYR A 100 -8.20 -2.05 0.90
C TYR A 100 -7.75 -1.81 -0.54
N HIS A 101 -8.70 -1.63 -1.44
CA HIS A 101 -8.47 -1.42 -2.86
C HIS A 101 -9.40 -0.32 -3.37
N THR A 102 -8.86 0.88 -3.64
CA THR A 102 -9.65 1.94 -4.30
C THR A 102 -10.16 1.45 -5.66
N HIS A 103 -9.31 0.70 -6.39
CA HIS A 103 -9.68 0.03 -7.64
C HIS A 103 -9.68 -1.48 -7.46
N SER A 104 -10.80 -2.02 -7.00
CA SER A 104 -10.96 -3.44 -6.69
C SER A 104 -11.06 -4.34 -7.94
N MET A 105 -11.45 -3.76 -9.08
CA MET A 105 -11.62 -4.49 -10.35
C MET A 105 -10.35 -4.54 -11.20
N GLU A 106 -9.19 -4.30 -10.59
CA GLU A 106 -7.90 -4.43 -11.29
C GLU A 106 -7.50 -5.89 -11.44
N ASP A 107 -7.34 -6.30 -12.69
CA ASP A 107 -7.01 -7.64 -13.13
C ASP A 107 -5.57 -7.74 -13.68
N PHE A 108 -5.14 -8.96 -13.95
CA PHE A 108 -3.86 -9.33 -14.53
C PHE A 108 -4.08 -10.08 -15.83
N SER A 109 -3.02 -10.33 -16.60
CA SER A 109 -3.09 -10.93 -17.94
C SER A 109 -3.79 -12.30 -18.00
N ASN A 110 -3.86 -13.02 -16.89
CA ASN A 110 -4.49 -14.32 -16.75
C ASN A 110 -5.55 -14.38 -15.63
N THR A 111 -6.12 -13.23 -15.27
CA THR A 111 -7.26 -13.19 -14.36
C THR A 111 -8.43 -13.98 -14.91
N THR A 112 -9.09 -14.75 -14.05
CA THR A 112 -10.29 -15.53 -14.37
C THR A 112 -11.53 -14.83 -13.83
N LYS A 113 -12.69 -15.49 -13.87
CA LYS A 113 -13.91 -15.01 -13.19
C LYS A 113 -13.82 -15.07 -11.65
N ASP A 114 -12.80 -15.77 -11.12
CA ASP A 114 -12.52 -15.81 -9.69
C ASP A 114 -11.86 -14.50 -9.25
N GLU A 115 -12.54 -13.75 -8.40
CA GLU A 115 -12.08 -12.50 -7.82
C GLU A 115 -10.73 -12.65 -7.10
N ASP A 116 -10.43 -13.82 -6.55
CA ASP A 116 -9.16 -14.11 -5.91
C ASP A 116 -7.99 -14.24 -6.89
N THR A 117 -8.22 -14.07 -8.20
CA THR A 117 -7.17 -13.96 -9.23
C THR A 117 -6.94 -12.51 -9.69
N THR A 118 -7.54 -11.53 -9.01
CA THR A 118 -7.36 -10.09 -9.21
C THR A 118 -6.45 -9.49 -8.14
N ILE A 119 -6.42 -8.17 -8.07
CA ILE A 119 -5.72 -7.43 -7.01
C ILE A 119 -6.23 -7.80 -5.61
N ILE A 120 -7.50 -8.20 -5.48
CA ILE A 120 -8.08 -8.70 -4.23
C ILE A 120 -7.32 -9.93 -3.73
N GLY A 121 -6.98 -10.86 -4.61
CA GLY A 121 -6.19 -12.05 -4.24
C GLY A 121 -4.76 -11.72 -3.79
N VAL A 122 -4.17 -10.67 -4.32
CA VAL A 122 -2.87 -10.15 -3.83
C VAL A 122 -3.03 -9.62 -2.41
N GLY A 123 -4.08 -8.83 -2.14
CA GLY A 123 -4.44 -8.37 -0.79
C GLY A 123 -4.69 -9.53 0.19
N ASN A 124 -5.40 -10.59 -0.25
CA ASN A 124 -5.59 -11.81 0.56
C ASN A 124 -4.26 -12.44 0.96
N ARG A 125 -3.31 -12.59 0.01
CA ARG A 125 -1.99 -13.17 0.30
C ARG A 125 -1.18 -12.29 1.26
N LEU A 126 -1.17 -10.99 1.06
CA LEU A 126 -0.49 -10.05 1.94
C LEU A 126 -1.06 -10.12 3.36
N ALA A 127 -2.39 -10.05 3.50
CA ALA A 127 -3.08 -10.15 4.79
C ALA A 127 -2.77 -11.48 5.50
N GLN A 128 -2.75 -12.60 4.77
CA GLN A 128 -2.39 -13.91 5.29
C GLN A 128 -0.98 -13.90 5.92
N ILE A 129 0.02 -13.42 5.19
CA ILE A 129 1.40 -13.41 5.69
C ILE A 129 1.53 -12.51 6.93
N LEU A 130 0.94 -11.31 6.87
CA LEU A 130 0.97 -10.36 7.98
C LEU A 130 0.30 -10.94 9.25
N ARG A 131 -0.79 -11.71 9.11
CA ARG A 131 -1.46 -12.36 10.24
C ARG A 131 -0.69 -13.58 10.76
N GLU A 132 -0.39 -14.53 9.89
CA GLU A 132 0.07 -15.86 10.28
C GLU A 132 1.56 -15.91 10.60
N GLN A 133 2.39 -15.13 9.90
CA GLN A 133 3.83 -15.09 10.15
C GLN A 133 4.24 -13.98 11.10
N PHE A 134 3.65 -12.80 10.99
CA PHE A 134 4.07 -11.63 11.76
C PHE A 134 3.13 -11.28 12.92
N GLY A 135 1.99 -11.98 13.06
CA GLY A 135 1.10 -11.86 14.20
C GLY A 135 0.27 -10.58 14.25
N TYR A 136 0.21 -9.81 13.17
CA TYR A 136 -0.62 -8.60 13.11
C TYR A 136 -2.10 -8.92 13.01
N ASN A 137 -2.94 -8.09 13.61
CA ASN A 137 -4.38 -8.13 13.36
C ASN A 137 -4.70 -7.23 12.17
N VAL A 138 -5.07 -7.87 11.05
CA VAL A 138 -5.26 -7.21 9.76
C VAL A 138 -6.73 -7.30 9.35
N ILE A 139 -7.35 -6.18 8.99
CA ILE A 139 -8.58 -6.16 8.21
C ILE A 139 -8.20 -6.10 6.74
N HIS A 140 -8.73 -6.99 5.93
CA HIS A 140 -8.71 -6.87 4.48
C HIS A 140 -10.13 -6.53 4.03
N ASP A 141 -10.32 -5.27 3.65
CA ASP A 141 -11.59 -4.75 3.14
C ASP A 141 -11.67 -5.04 1.63
N ARG A 142 -12.62 -5.90 1.25
CA ARG A 142 -12.85 -6.33 -0.13
C ARG A 142 -14.01 -5.57 -0.79
N THR A 143 -14.43 -4.45 -0.21
CA THR A 143 -15.51 -3.63 -0.77
C THR A 143 -15.10 -3.12 -2.15
N LYS A 144 -16.02 -3.25 -3.12
CA LYS A 144 -15.81 -2.80 -4.51
C LYS A 144 -16.13 -1.32 -4.61
N TYR A 145 -15.17 -0.47 -4.27
CA TYR A 145 -15.35 0.98 -4.26
C TYR A 145 -15.45 1.61 -5.66
N ASP A 146 -14.95 0.92 -6.67
CA ASP A 146 -15.02 1.31 -8.07
C ASP A 146 -16.27 0.80 -8.81
N ILE A 147 -17.18 0.12 -8.11
CA ILE A 147 -18.49 -0.25 -8.65
C ILE A 147 -19.56 0.65 -8.04
N VAL A 148 -20.01 1.63 -8.80
CA VAL A 148 -21.04 2.59 -8.40
C VAL A 148 -22.31 2.33 -9.19
N ASN A 149 -23.45 2.10 -8.52
CA ASN A 149 -24.71 1.75 -9.17
C ASN A 149 -24.61 0.57 -10.15
N GLY A 150 -23.77 -0.44 -9.80
CA GLY A 150 -23.56 -1.63 -10.63
C GLY A 150 -22.65 -1.43 -11.86
N LYS A 151 -22.02 -0.27 -12.01
CA LYS A 151 -21.12 0.06 -13.11
C LYS A 151 -19.74 0.44 -12.61
N LEU A 152 -18.70 0.14 -13.38
CA LEU A 152 -17.33 0.56 -13.09
C LEU A 152 -17.22 2.08 -13.23
N ASP A 153 -16.88 2.77 -12.15
CA ASP A 153 -16.61 4.21 -12.11
C ASP A 153 -15.33 4.49 -11.34
N ARG A 154 -14.25 4.67 -12.09
CA ARG A 154 -12.92 4.95 -11.51
C ARG A 154 -12.79 6.38 -10.95
N HIS A 155 -13.62 7.33 -11.39
CA HIS A 155 -13.58 8.70 -10.90
C HIS A 155 -14.14 8.78 -9.47
N GLU A 156 -15.27 8.11 -9.24
CA GLU A 156 -15.89 8.08 -7.91
C GLU A 156 -15.20 7.12 -6.93
N ALA A 157 -14.35 6.21 -7.42
CA ALA A 157 -13.68 5.21 -6.60
C ALA A 157 -12.93 5.81 -5.40
N TYR A 158 -12.19 6.92 -5.59
CA TYR A 158 -11.48 7.60 -4.49
C TYR A 158 -12.42 8.22 -3.46
N THR A 159 -13.54 8.78 -3.89
CA THR A 159 -14.58 9.35 -2.99
C THR A 159 -15.20 8.21 -2.15
N GLN A 160 -15.60 7.12 -2.81
CA GLN A 160 -16.22 5.97 -2.16
C GLN A 160 -15.27 5.26 -1.19
N SER A 161 -14.03 4.99 -1.61
CA SER A 161 -13.03 4.35 -0.77
C SER A 161 -12.64 5.22 0.42
N LYS A 162 -12.50 6.54 0.23
CA LYS A 162 -12.25 7.48 1.34
C LYS A 162 -13.34 7.43 2.40
N ALA A 163 -14.60 7.41 1.98
CA ALA A 163 -15.74 7.31 2.90
C ALA A 163 -15.76 5.95 3.63
N GLY A 164 -15.55 4.84 2.91
CA GLY A 164 -15.48 3.50 3.48
C GLY A 164 -14.34 3.35 4.48
N VAL A 165 -13.12 3.76 4.11
CA VAL A 165 -11.96 3.70 5.01
C VAL A 165 -12.15 4.58 6.25
N LYS A 166 -12.70 5.80 6.13
CA LYS A 166 -13.04 6.63 7.30
C LYS A 166 -14.01 5.93 8.25
N LYS A 167 -15.00 5.19 7.72
CA LYS A 167 -15.92 4.38 8.53
C LYS A 167 -15.20 3.26 9.27
N GLN A 168 -14.24 2.57 8.61
CA GLN A 168 -13.40 1.55 9.25
C GLN A 168 -12.52 2.15 10.35
N LEU A 169 -11.88 3.29 10.10
CA LEU A 169 -11.02 3.96 11.09
C LEU A 169 -11.82 4.46 12.30
N LYS A 170 -13.07 4.91 12.10
CA LYS A 170 -13.97 5.28 13.20
C LYS A 170 -14.38 4.05 14.03
N LYS A 171 -14.64 2.91 13.38
CA LYS A 171 -15.00 1.64 14.06
C LYS A 171 -13.80 1.03 14.78
N TYR A 172 -12.61 1.15 14.21
CA TYR A 172 -11.37 0.55 14.70
C TYR A 172 -10.24 1.59 14.81
N PRO A 173 -10.27 2.47 15.83
CA PRO A 173 -9.26 3.52 16.00
C PRO A 173 -7.85 2.99 16.35
N SER A 174 -7.71 1.68 16.55
CA SER A 174 -6.43 0.99 16.74
C SER A 174 -5.67 0.73 15.42
N ILE A 175 -6.30 0.94 14.26
CA ILE A 175 -5.63 0.83 12.96
C ILE A 175 -4.56 1.93 12.88
N SER A 176 -3.32 1.55 12.67
CA SER A 176 -2.17 2.44 12.59
C SER A 176 -1.41 2.36 11.26
N LEU A 177 -1.69 1.35 10.43
CA LEU A 177 -1.18 1.24 9.05
C LEU A 177 -2.34 1.03 8.08
N ILE A 178 -2.37 1.81 7.00
CA ILE A 178 -3.41 1.79 5.97
C ILE A 178 -2.73 1.54 4.62
N LEU A 179 -3.13 0.49 3.92
CA LEU A 179 -2.54 0.06 2.66
C LEU A 179 -3.62 0.01 1.56
N ASP A 180 -3.48 0.87 0.57
CA ASP A 180 -4.25 0.82 -0.68
C ASP A 180 -3.44 0.04 -1.71
N ILE A 181 -3.90 -1.15 -2.07
CA ILE A 181 -3.17 -2.06 -2.97
C ILE A 181 -3.79 -2.02 -4.35
N HIS A 182 -2.98 -1.64 -5.32
CA HIS A 182 -3.29 -1.45 -6.74
C HIS A 182 -2.39 -2.28 -7.64
N ARG A 183 -2.68 -2.29 -8.92
CA ARG A 183 -1.72 -2.60 -9.97
C ARG A 183 -1.61 -1.42 -10.94
N ASP A 184 -0.40 -1.20 -11.45
CA ASP A 184 -0.11 -0.10 -12.38
C ASP A 184 -0.69 -0.36 -13.79
N GLY A 185 -0.88 0.69 -14.56
CA GLY A 185 -1.18 0.64 -15.99
C GLY A 185 0.06 0.95 -16.81
N VAL A 186 0.47 0.03 -17.68
CA VAL A 186 1.65 0.20 -18.54
C VAL A 186 1.31 -0.09 -20.01
N ASN A 187 2.19 0.35 -20.92
CA ASN A 187 2.04 0.01 -22.33
C ASN A 187 2.14 -1.49 -22.55
N ASP A 188 1.41 -1.99 -23.54
CA ASP A 188 1.48 -3.40 -23.95
C ASP A 188 2.92 -3.79 -24.28
N GLY A 189 3.31 -4.99 -23.85
CA GLY A 189 4.68 -5.50 -23.97
C GLY A 189 5.62 -5.11 -22.85
N THR A 190 5.28 -4.15 -21.98
CA THR A 190 6.06 -3.85 -20.77
C THR A 190 5.85 -4.94 -19.72
N ARG A 191 6.95 -5.57 -19.28
CA ARG A 191 6.92 -6.63 -18.25
C ARG A 191 7.62 -6.13 -16.98
N LEU A 192 6.87 -6.02 -15.89
CA LEU A 192 7.37 -5.59 -14.58
C LEU A 192 7.67 -6.82 -13.72
N VAL A 193 8.74 -7.55 -14.05
CA VAL A 193 9.09 -8.84 -13.40
C VAL A 193 10.54 -8.83 -12.93
N THR A 194 10.77 -9.38 -11.76
CA THR A 194 12.08 -9.74 -11.21
C THR A 194 12.03 -11.17 -10.68
N GLU A 195 13.14 -11.70 -10.20
CA GLU A 195 13.19 -12.98 -9.54
C GLU A 195 13.54 -12.82 -8.05
N ILE A 196 12.73 -13.42 -7.18
CA ILE A 196 12.95 -13.44 -5.73
C ILE A 196 12.78 -14.86 -5.22
N ASN A 197 13.80 -15.39 -4.58
CA ASN A 197 13.81 -16.76 -4.05
C ASN A 197 13.42 -17.81 -5.10
N GLY A 198 13.90 -17.67 -6.34
CA GLY A 198 13.60 -18.57 -7.45
C GLY A 198 12.20 -18.45 -8.02
N LYS A 199 11.44 -17.41 -7.65
CA LYS A 199 10.07 -17.16 -8.16
C LYS A 199 10.04 -15.91 -9.03
N LYS A 200 9.42 -16.00 -10.20
CA LYS A 200 9.03 -14.82 -10.98
C LYS A 200 8.07 -13.97 -10.13
N THR A 201 8.43 -12.73 -9.90
CA THR A 201 7.76 -11.84 -8.94
C THR A 201 7.53 -10.50 -9.61
N ALA A 202 6.32 -9.98 -9.53
CA ALA A 202 6.02 -8.65 -10.06
C ALA A 202 6.81 -7.59 -9.30
N GLN A 203 7.39 -6.61 -10.02
CA GLN A 203 7.98 -5.44 -9.41
C GLN A 203 6.89 -4.54 -8.83
N ILE A 204 7.16 -3.92 -7.69
CA ILE A 204 6.22 -3.00 -7.05
C ILE A 204 6.70 -1.55 -7.12
N MET A 205 5.78 -0.61 -6.86
CA MET A 205 6.07 0.81 -6.80
C MET A 205 5.31 1.45 -5.63
N PHE A 206 5.99 2.26 -4.82
CA PHE A 206 5.35 3.07 -3.80
C PHE A 206 4.91 4.40 -4.42
N PHE A 207 3.64 4.73 -4.26
CA PHE A 207 3.02 5.90 -4.85
C PHE A 207 2.81 6.99 -3.78
N ASN A 208 3.16 8.23 -4.11
CA ASN A 208 3.09 9.36 -3.21
C ASN A 208 2.26 10.49 -3.81
N GLY A 209 1.17 10.83 -3.14
CA GLY A 209 0.31 11.95 -3.49
C GLY A 209 0.73 13.22 -2.76
N MET A 210 1.06 14.28 -3.51
CA MET A 210 1.54 15.52 -2.93
C MET A 210 0.45 16.46 -2.44
N SER A 211 -0.78 16.31 -2.95
CA SER A 211 -1.82 17.34 -2.78
C SER A 211 -1.31 18.72 -3.17
N ARG A 212 -0.60 18.79 -4.30
CA ARG A 212 0.07 19.98 -4.81
C ARG A 212 0.17 19.94 -6.33
N PHE A 213 -0.23 21.00 -6.98
CA PHE A 213 0.07 21.26 -8.39
C PHE A 213 1.36 22.05 -8.55
N LYS A 214 2.11 21.78 -9.62
CA LYS A 214 3.38 22.46 -9.90
C LYS A 214 3.22 23.97 -10.04
N LEU A 215 2.17 24.43 -10.70
CA LEU A 215 1.95 25.84 -11.01
C LEU A 215 1.17 26.59 -9.93
N SER A 216 0.13 25.98 -9.35
CA SER A 216 -0.78 26.64 -8.40
C SER A 216 -0.49 26.34 -6.93
N GLY A 217 0.45 25.42 -6.63
CA GLY A 217 0.80 25.10 -5.25
C GLY A 217 -0.11 24.05 -4.62
N ASP A 218 -0.21 24.09 -3.29
CA ASP A 218 -0.99 23.11 -2.51
C ASP A 218 -2.48 23.17 -2.83
N ILE A 219 -3.13 22.00 -2.85
CA ILE A 219 -4.57 21.86 -3.19
C ILE A 219 -5.38 22.00 -1.92
N ASP A 220 -6.01 23.15 -1.71
CA ASP A 220 -6.70 23.49 -0.46
C ASP A 220 -7.87 22.56 -0.10
N TYR A 221 -8.60 22.08 -1.09
CA TYR A 221 -9.75 21.18 -0.88
C TYR A 221 -9.36 19.70 -0.73
N LEU A 222 -8.06 19.35 -0.91
CA LEU A 222 -7.52 18.00 -0.77
C LEU A 222 -6.29 17.98 0.14
N LYS A 223 -6.28 18.72 1.26
CA LYS A 223 -5.12 18.81 2.16
C LYS A 223 -4.66 17.44 2.65
N ASN A 224 -3.35 17.20 2.56
CA ASN A 224 -2.71 16.05 3.20
C ASN A 224 -1.82 16.52 4.36
N PRO A 225 -2.31 16.46 5.62
CA PRO A 225 -1.51 16.85 6.78
C PRO A 225 -0.38 15.87 7.12
N TYR A 226 -0.38 14.70 6.48
CA TYR A 226 0.59 13.62 6.73
C TYR A 226 1.57 13.44 5.56
N ARG A 227 1.74 14.46 4.70
CA ARG A 227 2.61 14.40 3.52
C ARG A 227 4.04 13.95 3.87
N PHE A 228 4.62 14.52 4.93
CA PHE A 228 5.96 14.16 5.36
C PHE A 228 6.02 12.69 5.79
N GLU A 229 5.10 12.23 6.62
CA GLU A 229 5.08 10.85 7.11
C GLU A 229 4.89 9.85 5.96
N ASN A 230 3.99 10.14 5.02
CA ASN A 230 3.78 9.27 3.86
C ASN A 230 5.04 9.19 2.97
N LEU A 231 5.71 10.32 2.71
CA LEU A 231 6.98 10.36 1.96
C LEU A 231 8.10 9.63 2.70
N ALA A 232 8.22 9.83 4.01
CA ALA A 232 9.22 9.16 4.84
C ALA A 232 9.02 7.64 4.86
N LEU A 233 7.76 7.18 5.00
CA LEU A 233 7.42 5.76 4.94
C LEU A 233 7.79 5.17 3.57
N GLY A 234 7.43 5.85 2.48
CA GLY A 234 7.80 5.46 1.12
C GLY A 234 9.32 5.39 0.91
N LEU A 235 10.09 6.34 1.47
CA LEU A 235 11.56 6.32 1.42
C LEU A 235 12.12 5.13 2.18
N GLN A 236 11.67 4.87 3.41
CA GLN A 236 12.15 3.75 4.22
C GLN A 236 11.82 2.40 3.59
N MET A 237 10.62 2.24 3.02
CA MET A 237 10.27 1.05 2.24
C MET A 237 11.21 0.86 1.06
N LYS A 238 11.52 1.94 0.31
CA LYS A 238 12.43 1.91 -0.84
C LYS A 238 13.85 1.51 -0.45
N VAL A 239 14.45 2.14 0.55
CA VAL A 239 15.84 1.85 0.93
C VAL A 239 15.98 0.45 1.57
N ASN A 240 14.96 -0.03 2.28
CA ASN A 240 14.92 -1.42 2.75
C ASN A 240 14.81 -2.40 1.58
N ALA A 241 14.00 -2.09 0.57
CA ALA A 241 13.92 -2.92 -0.63
C ALA A 241 15.26 -3.02 -1.36
N GLU A 242 15.98 -1.89 -1.52
CA GLU A 242 17.33 -1.89 -2.10
C GLU A 242 18.33 -2.74 -1.32
N CYS A 243 18.15 -2.84 0.00
CA CYS A 243 19.04 -3.62 0.87
C CYS A 243 18.72 -5.14 0.86
N TYR A 244 17.42 -5.49 0.88
CA TYR A 244 17.00 -6.87 1.10
C TYR A 244 16.50 -7.58 -0.16
N TYR A 245 16.01 -6.82 -1.15
CA TYR A 245 15.44 -7.33 -2.39
C TYR A 245 15.81 -6.40 -3.57
N PRO A 246 17.11 -6.28 -3.94
CA PRO A 246 17.52 -5.44 -5.06
C PRO A 246 16.73 -5.75 -6.33
N GLY A 247 16.24 -4.72 -7.03
CA GLY A 247 15.45 -4.89 -8.24
C GLY A 247 13.96 -5.21 -8.02
N PHE A 248 13.51 -5.39 -6.78
CA PHE A 248 12.09 -5.63 -6.48
C PHE A 248 11.23 -4.39 -6.66
N THR A 249 11.74 -3.23 -6.24
CA THR A 249 10.95 -2.00 -6.31
C THR A 249 11.40 -1.10 -7.45
N ARG A 250 10.45 -0.56 -8.18
CA ARG A 250 10.65 0.54 -9.11
C ARG A 250 10.95 1.82 -8.33
N ARG A 251 11.24 2.93 -9.02
CA ARG A 251 11.35 4.25 -8.39
C ARG A 251 9.98 4.63 -7.79
N ASN A 252 10.00 5.22 -6.62
CA ASN A 252 8.80 5.76 -6.00
C ASN A 252 8.17 6.80 -6.93
N TYR A 253 6.87 6.78 -7.09
CA TYR A 253 6.14 7.70 -7.97
C TYR A 253 5.56 8.85 -7.17
N VAL A 254 5.68 10.07 -7.68
CA VAL A 254 5.17 11.27 -7.02
C VAL A 254 4.22 12.00 -7.97
N ASN A 255 2.97 12.21 -7.56
CA ASN A 255 1.94 12.84 -8.36
C ASN A 255 1.14 13.89 -7.58
N ALA A 256 0.33 14.68 -8.30
CA ALA A 256 -0.25 15.92 -7.79
C ALA A 256 -1.37 15.75 -6.77
N TYR A 257 -2.29 14.80 -6.96
CA TYR A 257 -3.43 14.62 -6.07
C TYR A 257 -3.07 13.94 -4.76
N GLU A 258 -4.03 13.79 -3.86
CA GLU A 258 -3.86 13.24 -2.51
C GLU A 258 -3.86 11.71 -2.48
N TYR A 259 -4.66 11.05 -3.34
CA TYR A 259 -4.80 9.59 -3.42
C TYR A 259 -5.12 8.91 -2.08
N ASN A 260 -6.02 9.52 -1.30
CA ASN A 260 -6.43 9.06 0.03
C ASN A 260 -5.31 8.93 1.09
N LEU A 261 -4.10 9.43 0.80
CA LEU A 261 -2.97 9.35 1.74
C LEU A 261 -3.13 10.25 2.97
N SER A 262 -4.09 11.19 2.96
CA SER A 262 -4.47 11.98 4.14
C SER A 262 -5.25 11.19 5.21
N LEU A 263 -5.58 9.92 4.95
CA LEU A 263 -6.32 9.08 5.89
C LEU A 263 -5.50 8.69 7.13
N GLY A 264 -4.17 8.78 7.09
CA GLY A 264 -3.34 8.49 8.26
C GLY A 264 -1.86 8.76 8.06
N LYS A 265 -1.13 8.84 9.20
CA LYS A 265 0.32 9.04 9.20
C LYS A 265 1.07 7.89 8.51
N GLN A 266 0.62 6.67 8.69
CA GLN A 266 1.16 5.47 8.05
C GLN A 266 0.16 4.99 7.01
N CYS A 267 0.05 5.74 5.91
CA CYS A 267 -0.82 5.43 4.78
C CYS A 267 0.01 5.32 3.51
N MET A 268 -0.19 4.25 2.74
CA MET A 268 0.54 3.99 1.50
C MET A 268 -0.41 3.52 0.41
N LEU A 269 -0.16 3.98 -0.82
CA LEU A 269 -0.65 3.35 -2.05
C LEU A 269 0.53 2.58 -2.68
N ILE A 270 0.28 1.32 -3.04
CA ILE A 270 1.29 0.40 -3.54
C ILE A 270 0.79 -0.22 -4.85
N GLU A 271 1.52 0.02 -5.93
CA GLU A 271 1.29 -0.64 -7.21
C GLU A 271 2.02 -1.97 -7.25
N VAL A 272 1.31 -3.07 -7.46
CA VAL A 272 1.86 -4.42 -7.50
C VAL A 272 1.80 -4.97 -8.93
N GLY A 273 2.91 -4.82 -9.65
CA GLY A 273 2.97 -5.14 -11.06
C GLY A 273 2.08 -4.24 -11.92
N ALA A 274 1.62 -4.78 -13.03
CA ALA A 274 0.74 -4.10 -13.98
C ALA A 274 -0.20 -5.14 -14.65
N GLN A 275 -1.14 -4.68 -15.50
CA GLN A 275 -2.07 -5.54 -16.25
C GLN A 275 -1.37 -6.60 -17.11
N THR A 276 -0.10 -6.40 -17.47
CA THR A 276 0.72 -7.33 -18.25
C THR A 276 1.35 -8.44 -17.42
N ASN A 277 1.35 -8.33 -16.07
CA ASN A 277 1.81 -9.39 -15.18
C ASN A 277 0.77 -10.51 -15.09
N THR A 278 1.23 -11.73 -14.81
CA THR A 278 0.33 -12.78 -14.35
C THR A 278 -0.07 -12.56 -12.89
N TYR A 279 -1.25 -13.05 -12.52
CA TYR A 279 -1.68 -13.04 -11.12
C TYR A 279 -0.65 -13.72 -10.19
N GLN A 280 -0.03 -14.83 -10.65
CA GLN A 280 0.97 -15.53 -9.81
C GLN A 280 2.20 -14.67 -9.54
N GLU A 281 2.68 -13.88 -10.52
CA GLU A 281 3.78 -12.93 -10.33
C GLU A 281 3.40 -11.86 -9.31
N ALA A 282 2.19 -11.32 -9.39
CA ALA A 282 1.67 -10.32 -8.45
C ALA A 282 1.46 -10.91 -7.06
N LYS A 283 0.90 -12.12 -6.94
CA LYS A 283 0.75 -12.83 -5.68
C LYS A 283 2.09 -13.12 -5.00
N ASN A 284 3.13 -13.45 -5.77
CA ASN A 284 4.48 -13.67 -5.25
C ASN A 284 5.06 -12.37 -4.65
N ALA A 285 4.71 -11.19 -5.18
CA ALA A 285 5.16 -9.90 -4.68
C ALA A 285 4.66 -9.59 -3.25
N ALA A 286 3.54 -10.18 -2.83
CA ALA A 286 3.04 -10.03 -1.46
C ALA A 286 4.02 -10.59 -0.41
N GLU A 287 4.88 -11.56 -0.77
CA GLU A 287 5.85 -12.18 0.13
C GLU A 287 6.96 -11.18 0.55
N PRO A 288 7.77 -10.63 -0.37
CA PRO A 288 8.77 -9.63 -0.02
C PRO A 288 8.15 -8.32 0.50
N LEU A 289 6.96 -7.92 0.02
CA LEU A 289 6.27 -6.74 0.53
C LEU A 289 5.91 -6.87 2.01
N ALA A 290 5.38 -8.01 2.45
CA ALA A 290 5.07 -8.25 3.86
C ALA A 290 6.32 -8.18 4.75
N VAL A 291 7.45 -8.71 4.25
CA VAL A 291 8.74 -8.64 4.97
C VAL A 291 9.24 -7.19 5.06
N LEU A 292 9.13 -6.40 3.99
CA LEU A 292 9.52 -4.98 4.02
C LEU A 292 8.67 -4.19 5.01
N ILE A 293 7.35 -4.41 5.04
CA ILE A 293 6.45 -3.81 6.01
C ILE A 293 6.91 -4.14 7.43
N LYS A 294 7.18 -5.42 7.72
CA LYS A 294 7.68 -5.85 9.04
C LYS A 294 8.98 -5.15 9.42
N LYS A 295 9.92 -5.01 8.48
CA LYS A 295 11.21 -4.35 8.74
C LYS A 295 11.10 -2.86 9.01
N VAL A 296 10.18 -2.16 8.34
CA VAL A 296 9.99 -0.71 8.53
C VAL A 296 9.22 -0.41 9.81
N LEU A 297 8.27 -1.26 10.18
CA LEU A 297 7.51 -1.09 11.42
C LEU A 297 8.31 -1.45 12.69
N GLY A 298 9.51 -1.94 12.53
CA GLY A 298 10.38 -2.35 13.64
C GLY A 298 9.86 -3.61 14.35
N GLU A 299 10.68 -4.15 15.19
CA GLU A 299 10.34 -5.11 16.24
C GLU A 299 10.52 -4.47 17.58
#